data_a2a6eeb275a216dd682ba155ed80b14b
#
_entry.id   a2a6eeb275a216dd682ba155ed80b14b
#
_cell.length_a   1.000
_cell.length_b   1.000
_cell.length_c   1.000
_cell.angle_alpha   90.00
_cell.angle_beta   90.00
_cell.angle_gamma   90.00
#
_symmetry.space_group_name_H-M   'P 1'
#
loop_
_entity.id
_entity.type
_entity.pdbx_description
1 polymer ?
#
loop_
_entity_poly.entity_id
_entity_poly.type
_entity_poly.pdbx_seq_one_letter_code
_entity_poly.pdbx_strand_id
1 'polypeptide(L)'
;MVRVNCSTYNHAPYIEDAMNGFCMQQTTFPYLCTIFDDASTDGEPEVIRRYLQEHFLMDDMSVTAVDETEDRTLVYTRHKSNQNCFFLVCFLKYNHYQKKKDRGQYLPPEHKASRYYAICEGDDYWTNPNKLQMQVDFLEAHPEYSMCFHDVEVKVEEGRDMSEKNKFVFLREKEYTRQDQLAMMRIVPTCSIVIRQDVFSKYPHHPKFTIGDVVVVATALTYGRIWCMANKMGVYRLVPNGWTALSDEKVCRSMFSHYQGMIESFSWYQCKRGYETFRFWAFSLLMILKEKNGCEEEFTKYAEEYKKFTKEKTLWRFWLYYFNRKIRAFLRSLLGEKFVSHFR
;
A
#
# COMPACT_ATOMS: atom_id res chain seq x y z
N MET A 1 -19.89 -7.09 -9.71
CA MET A 1 -18.57 -7.73 -9.87
C MET A 1 -17.54 -6.99 -9.03
N VAL A 2 -16.63 -7.71 -8.40
CA VAL A 2 -15.46 -7.18 -7.68
C VAL A 2 -14.22 -7.45 -8.50
N ARG A 3 -13.32 -6.45 -8.59
CA ARG A 3 -11.96 -6.66 -9.10
C ARG A 3 -10.99 -6.63 -7.94
N VAL A 4 -10.21 -7.69 -7.79
CA VAL A 4 -9.08 -7.78 -6.85
C VAL A 4 -7.82 -7.40 -7.61
N ASN A 5 -7.02 -6.51 -7.07
CA ASN A 5 -5.71 -6.16 -7.62
C ASN A 5 -4.61 -6.75 -6.74
N CYS A 6 -3.81 -7.61 -7.32
CA CYS A 6 -2.62 -8.18 -6.70
C CYS A 6 -1.40 -7.72 -7.49
N SER A 7 -0.57 -6.90 -6.88
CA SER A 7 0.74 -6.55 -7.42
C SER A 7 1.78 -7.42 -6.74
N THR A 8 2.68 -8.00 -7.53
CA THR A 8 3.69 -8.90 -6.99
C THR A 8 5.04 -8.71 -7.68
N TYR A 9 6.12 -8.89 -6.93
CA TYR A 9 7.49 -8.84 -7.42
C TYR A 9 8.44 -9.55 -6.47
N ASN A 10 9.00 -10.67 -6.90
CA ASN A 10 9.89 -11.53 -6.11
C ASN A 10 9.24 -12.02 -4.80
N HIS A 11 8.01 -12.53 -4.92
CA HIS A 11 7.23 -13.12 -3.85
C HIS A 11 6.98 -14.63 -4.05
N ALA A 12 7.87 -15.36 -4.74
CA ALA A 12 7.73 -16.80 -4.98
C ALA A 12 7.37 -17.62 -3.72
N PRO A 13 7.91 -17.33 -2.52
CA PRO A 13 7.56 -18.06 -1.29
C PRO A 13 6.15 -17.74 -0.75
N TYR A 14 5.48 -16.69 -1.24
CA TYR A 14 4.27 -16.14 -0.63
C TYR A 14 3.06 -16.14 -1.56
N ILE A 15 3.26 -16.01 -2.87
CA ILE A 15 2.21 -15.78 -3.85
C ILE A 15 1.13 -16.87 -3.87
N GLU A 16 1.49 -18.12 -3.56
CA GLU A 16 0.54 -19.24 -3.51
C GLU A 16 -0.48 -19.06 -2.39
N ASP A 17 -0.08 -18.53 -1.21
CA ASP A 17 -1.01 -18.20 -0.12
C ASP A 17 -2.00 -17.11 -0.53
N ALA A 18 -1.53 -16.08 -1.27
CA ALA A 18 -2.40 -15.04 -1.80
C ALA A 18 -3.45 -15.62 -2.76
N MET A 19 -3.02 -16.44 -3.72
CA MET A 19 -3.91 -17.10 -4.70
C MET A 19 -4.91 -18.03 -4.01
N ASN A 20 -4.49 -18.80 -3.00
CA ASN A 20 -5.38 -19.64 -2.18
C ASN A 20 -6.43 -18.77 -1.47
N GLY A 21 -6.00 -17.63 -0.89
CA GLY A 21 -6.89 -16.66 -0.25
C GLY A 21 -7.94 -16.09 -1.21
N PHE A 22 -7.60 -15.90 -2.49
CA PHE A 22 -8.54 -15.46 -3.52
C PHE A 22 -9.49 -16.58 -3.94
N CYS A 23 -8.98 -17.77 -4.18
CA CYS A 23 -9.78 -18.91 -4.68
C CYS A 23 -10.81 -19.44 -3.67
N MET A 24 -10.53 -19.31 -2.37
CA MET A 24 -11.45 -19.76 -1.33
C MET A 24 -12.67 -18.86 -1.11
N GLN A 25 -12.73 -17.66 -1.73
CA GLN A 25 -13.81 -16.72 -1.49
C GLN A 25 -15.16 -17.27 -1.93
N GLN A 26 -16.14 -17.24 -1.03
CA GLN A 26 -17.51 -17.63 -1.27
C GLN A 26 -18.37 -16.39 -1.48
N THR A 27 -18.83 -16.19 -2.72
CA THR A 27 -19.57 -14.99 -3.10
C THR A 27 -20.81 -15.34 -3.92
N THR A 28 -21.84 -14.51 -3.83
CA THR A 28 -23.04 -14.58 -4.69
C THR A 28 -22.85 -13.85 -6.03
N PHE A 29 -21.68 -13.29 -6.26
CA PHE A 29 -21.33 -12.51 -7.45
C PHE A 29 -19.95 -12.94 -7.99
N PRO A 30 -19.69 -12.78 -9.30
CA PRO A 30 -18.38 -13.06 -9.86
C PRO A 30 -17.35 -11.99 -9.44
N TYR A 31 -16.10 -12.44 -9.26
CA TYR A 31 -14.95 -11.57 -9.02
C TYR A 31 -13.77 -11.96 -9.89
N LEU A 32 -12.99 -10.95 -10.24
CA LEU A 32 -11.79 -11.07 -11.08
C LEU A 32 -10.56 -10.70 -10.27
N CYS A 33 -9.66 -11.65 -10.07
CA CYS A 33 -8.34 -11.38 -9.50
C CYS A 33 -7.36 -11.04 -10.61
N THR A 34 -6.90 -9.80 -10.63
CA THR A 34 -5.87 -9.34 -11.54
C THR A 34 -4.53 -9.40 -10.83
N ILE A 35 -3.65 -10.31 -11.27
CA ILE A 35 -2.31 -10.50 -10.72
C ILE A 35 -1.31 -9.91 -11.70
N PHE A 36 -0.53 -8.91 -11.26
CA PHE A 36 0.56 -8.34 -12.03
C PHE A 36 1.89 -8.82 -11.46
N ASP A 37 2.52 -9.76 -12.12
CA ASP A 37 3.91 -10.12 -11.88
C ASP A 37 4.82 -9.11 -12.61
N ASP A 38 5.53 -8.30 -11.84
CA ASP A 38 6.32 -7.17 -12.35
C ASP A 38 7.74 -7.58 -12.78
N ALA A 39 7.83 -8.66 -13.58
CA ALA A 39 9.05 -9.27 -14.05
C ALA A 39 9.90 -9.85 -12.92
N SER A 40 9.31 -10.70 -12.09
CA SER A 40 10.00 -11.41 -11.02
C SER A 40 11.10 -12.34 -11.55
N THR A 41 12.17 -12.49 -10.74
CA THR A 41 13.37 -13.28 -11.10
C THR A 41 13.68 -14.39 -10.09
N ASP A 42 12.81 -14.58 -9.09
CA ASP A 42 12.97 -15.55 -7.99
C ASP A 42 12.23 -16.88 -8.23
N GLY A 43 11.66 -17.09 -9.42
CA GLY A 43 10.84 -18.27 -9.76
C GLY A 43 9.35 -18.07 -9.53
N GLU A 44 8.90 -16.88 -9.17
CA GLU A 44 7.48 -16.58 -8.96
C GLU A 44 6.60 -16.83 -10.19
N PRO A 45 7.00 -16.47 -11.45
CA PRO A 45 6.20 -16.77 -12.62
C PRO A 45 5.92 -18.27 -12.80
N GLU A 46 6.89 -19.13 -12.48
CA GLU A 46 6.76 -20.59 -12.55
C GLU A 46 5.79 -21.12 -11.49
N VAL A 47 5.83 -20.57 -10.26
CA VAL A 47 4.87 -20.88 -9.19
C VAL A 47 3.44 -20.53 -9.63
N ILE A 48 3.23 -19.33 -10.18
CA ILE A 48 1.93 -18.89 -10.67
C ILE A 48 1.44 -19.80 -11.81
N ARG A 49 2.28 -20.12 -12.81
CA ARG A 49 1.90 -20.99 -13.95
C ARG A 49 1.50 -22.38 -13.49
N ARG A 50 2.29 -23.00 -12.60
CA ARG A 50 1.96 -24.30 -12.00
C ARG A 50 0.61 -24.25 -11.30
N TYR A 51 0.37 -23.24 -10.45
CA TYR A 51 -0.88 -23.06 -9.75
C TYR A 51 -2.09 -22.94 -10.69
N LEU A 52 -1.94 -22.17 -11.79
CA LEU A 52 -2.99 -22.08 -12.82
C LEU A 52 -3.31 -23.44 -13.44
N GLN A 53 -2.31 -24.23 -13.80
CA GLN A 53 -2.51 -25.59 -14.36
C GLN A 53 -3.23 -26.51 -13.39
N GLU A 54 -2.91 -26.46 -12.11
CA GLU A 54 -3.50 -27.32 -11.09
C GLU A 54 -4.94 -26.92 -10.77
N HIS A 55 -5.26 -25.63 -10.67
CA HIS A 55 -6.51 -25.14 -10.09
C HIS A 55 -7.48 -24.49 -11.10
N PHE A 56 -7.04 -24.17 -12.31
CA PHE A 56 -7.84 -23.44 -13.30
C PHE A 56 -8.09 -24.25 -14.58
N LEU A 57 -9.11 -23.85 -15.34
CA LEU A 57 -9.55 -24.51 -16.59
C LEU A 57 -8.63 -24.15 -17.75
N MET A 58 -7.32 -24.41 -17.62
CA MET A 58 -6.32 -23.96 -18.59
C MET A 58 -6.48 -24.57 -19.99
N ASP A 59 -7.06 -25.78 -20.09
CA ASP A 59 -7.26 -26.49 -21.34
C ASP A 59 -8.62 -26.19 -22.01
N ASP A 60 -9.49 -25.42 -21.34
CA ASP A 60 -10.82 -25.04 -21.85
C ASP A 60 -10.78 -23.66 -22.51
N MET A 61 -10.62 -23.62 -23.81
CA MET A 61 -10.54 -22.38 -24.59
C MET A 61 -11.85 -21.58 -24.65
N SER A 62 -12.96 -22.12 -24.14
CA SER A 62 -14.21 -21.35 -23.99
C SER A 62 -14.20 -20.36 -22.83
N VAL A 63 -13.32 -20.59 -21.86
CA VAL A 63 -13.17 -19.78 -20.63
C VAL A 63 -11.73 -19.34 -20.37
N THR A 64 -10.78 -19.79 -21.17
CA THR A 64 -9.35 -19.43 -21.06
C THR A 64 -8.88 -18.74 -22.33
N ALA A 65 -8.19 -17.62 -22.16
CA ALA A 65 -7.56 -16.87 -23.22
C ALA A 65 -6.12 -16.50 -22.83
N VAL A 66 -5.21 -16.64 -23.80
CA VAL A 66 -3.81 -16.23 -23.65
C VAL A 66 -3.49 -15.22 -24.74
N ASP A 67 -2.93 -14.09 -24.36
CA ASP A 67 -2.50 -13.04 -25.27
C ASP A 67 -1.08 -12.63 -24.92
N GLU A 68 -0.17 -12.72 -25.90
CA GLU A 68 1.24 -12.41 -25.73
C GLU A 68 1.68 -11.28 -26.64
N THR A 69 2.45 -10.35 -26.06
CA THR A 69 3.08 -9.22 -26.74
C THR A 69 4.56 -9.13 -26.37
N GLU A 70 5.27 -8.15 -26.94
CA GLU A 70 6.66 -7.87 -26.57
C GLU A 70 6.79 -7.44 -25.09
N ASP A 71 5.76 -6.78 -24.55
CA ASP A 71 5.78 -6.22 -23.19
C ASP A 71 5.27 -7.18 -22.12
N ARG A 72 4.37 -8.13 -22.49
CA ARG A 72 3.68 -8.98 -21.50
C ARG A 72 3.13 -10.28 -22.09
N THR A 73 2.84 -11.25 -21.18
CA THR A 73 1.92 -12.37 -21.44
C THR A 73 0.72 -12.20 -20.51
N LEU A 74 -0.49 -12.18 -21.07
CA LEU A 74 -1.75 -12.08 -20.35
C LEU A 74 -2.47 -13.42 -20.40
N VAL A 75 -2.89 -13.94 -19.24
CA VAL A 75 -3.63 -15.20 -19.11
C VAL A 75 -4.93 -14.91 -18.37
N TYR A 76 -6.07 -15.10 -19.04
CA TYR A 76 -7.39 -15.06 -18.44
C TYR A 76 -7.95 -16.46 -18.30
N THR A 77 -8.50 -16.82 -17.14
CA THR A 77 -9.05 -18.15 -16.89
C THR A 77 -9.99 -18.18 -15.71
N ARG A 78 -10.81 -19.27 -15.59
CA ARG A 78 -11.76 -19.51 -14.48
C ARG A 78 -11.29 -20.68 -13.62
N HIS A 79 -11.48 -20.54 -12.32
CA HIS A 79 -11.17 -21.61 -11.35
C HIS A 79 -12.06 -22.87 -11.59
N LYS A 80 -11.47 -24.07 -11.43
CA LYS A 80 -12.14 -25.36 -11.73
C LYS A 80 -13.39 -25.59 -10.88
N SER A 81 -13.37 -25.29 -9.58
CA SER A 81 -14.47 -25.56 -8.66
C SER A 81 -15.22 -24.31 -8.21
N ASN A 82 -14.59 -23.12 -8.18
CA ASN A 82 -15.26 -21.88 -7.82
C ASN A 82 -15.67 -21.10 -9.08
N GLN A 83 -16.94 -21.24 -9.48
CA GLN A 83 -17.45 -20.65 -10.72
C GLN A 83 -17.47 -19.11 -10.72
N ASN A 84 -17.42 -18.48 -9.56
CA ASN A 84 -17.36 -17.02 -9.40
C ASN A 84 -15.94 -16.47 -9.43
N CYS A 85 -14.91 -17.32 -9.39
CA CYS A 85 -13.51 -16.94 -9.32
C CYS A 85 -12.85 -16.94 -10.71
N PHE A 86 -12.43 -15.78 -11.16
CA PHE A 86 -11.69 -15.58 -12.41
C PHE A 86 -10.34 -14.95 -12.11
N PHE A 87 -9.31 -15.41 -12.83
CA PHE A 87 -7.99 -14.80 -12.78
C PHE A 87 -7.65 -14.15 -14.12
N LEU A 88 -6.99 -12.99 -14.04
CA LEU A 88 -6.32 -12.31 -15.13
C LEU A 88 -4.87 -12.10 -14.69
N VAL A 89 -3.97 -12.97 -15.14
CA VAL A 89 -2.56 -12.88 -14.77
C VAL A 89 -1.78 -12.18 -15.88
N CYS A 90 -1.07 -11.14 -15.53
CA CYS A 90 -0.22 -10.35 -16.41
C CYS A 90 1.25 -10.57 -16.02
N PHE A 91 1.96 -11.41 -16.78
CA PHE A 91 3.40 -11.59 -16.66
C PHE A 91 4.09 -10.49 -17.46
N LEU A 92 4.66 -9.51 -16.81
CA LEU A 92 5.38 -8.42 -17.45
C LEU A 92 6.79 -8.87 -17.86
N LYS A 93 7.28 -8.41 -19.02
CA LYS A 93 8.60 -8.77 -19.53
C LYS A 93 9.73 -7.89 -18.95
N TYR A 94 9.40 -6.81 -18.27
CA TYR A 94 10.33 -5.92 -17.57
C TYR A 94 9.64 -5.21 -16.41
N ASN A 95 10.41 -4.77 -15.42
CA ASN A 95 9.88 -4.16 -14.21
C ASN A 95 9.28 -2.76 -14.49
N HIS A 96 7.96 -2.65 -14.39
CA HIS A 96 7.20 -1.43 -14.68
C HIS A 96 7.27 -0.43 -13.54
N TYR A 97 7.38 -0.91 -12.30
CA TYR A 97 7.53 -0.02 -11.15
C TYR A 97 8.82 0.80 -11.25
N GLN A 98 9.93 0.16 -11.58
CA GLN A 98 11.21 0.87 -11.77
C GLN A 98 11.17 1.84 -12.96
N LYS A 99 10.48 1.48 -14.03
CA LYS A 99 10.33 2.31 -15.24
C LYS A 99 9.20 3.32 -15.15
N LYS A 100 8.46 3.37 -14.04
CA LYS A 100 7.29 4.24 -13.82
C LYS A 100 6.24 4.13 -14.91
N LYS A 101 6.01 2.92 -15.43
CA LYS A 101 4.99 2.64 -16.43
C LYS A 101 3.68 2.20 -15.77
N ASP A 102 2.56 2.65 -16.34
CA ASP A 102 1.23 2.24 -15.90
C ASP A 102 0.93 0.81 -16.34
N ARG A 103 0.70 -0.09 -15.39
CA ARG A 103 0.29 -1.47 -15.64
C ARG A 103 -1.19 -1.57 -16.04
N GLY A 104 -2.01 -0.60 -15.64
CA GLY A 104 -3.43 -0.56 -15.96
C GLY A 104 -3.72 -0.46 -17.47
N GLN A 105 -2.74 -0.06 -18.30
CA GLN A 105 -2.87 -0.04 -19.76
C GLN A 105 -3.11 -1.44 -20.35
N TYR A 106 -2.65 -2.50 -19.70
CA TYR A 106 -2.78 -3.88 -20.15
C TYR A 106 -4.12 -4.53 -19.80
N LEU A 107 -4.94 -3.86 -18.98
CA LEU A 107 -6.25 -4.37 -18.63
C LEU A 107 -7.25 -4.10 -19.76
N PRO A 108 -7.91 -5.15 -20.29
CA PRO A 108 -9.04 -4.98 -21.20
C PRO A 108 -10.13 -4.09 -20.59
N PRO A 109 -10.81 -3.24 -21.39
CA PRO A 109 -11.84 -2.32 -20.89
C PRO A 109 -12.96 -3.00 -20.08
N GLU A 110 -13.39 -4.18 -20.49
CA GLU A 110 -14.41 -5.00 -19.83
C GLU A 110 -13.99 -5.40 -18.41
N HIS A 111 -12.70 -5.58 -18.16
CA HIS A 111 -12.16 -5.91 -16.83
C HIS A 111 -12.05 -4.69 -15.91
N LYS A 112 -12.21 -3.48 -16.46
CA LYS A 112 -12.28 -2.23 -15.69
C LYS A 112 -13.69 -1.94 -15.16
N ALA A 113 -14.70 -2.58 -15.71
CA ALA A 113 -16.12 -2.38 -15.37
C ALA A 113 -16.56 -3.07 -14.08
N SER A 114 -15.74 -3.03 -13.04
CA SER A 114 -16.11 -3.55 -11.72
C SER A 114 -16.90 -2.52 -10.92
N ARG A 115 -17.70 -2.99 -9.97
CA ARG A 115 -18.44 -2.13 -9.03
C ARG A 115 -17.62 -1.81 -7.78
N TYR A 116 -16.75 -2.73 -7.41
CA TYR A 116 -15.86 -2.65 -6.27
C TYR A 116 -14.43 -3.02 -6.67
N TYR A 117 -13.48 -2.43 -5.98
CA TYR A 117 -12.07 -2.67 -6.14
C TYR A 117 -11.48 -3.11 -4.80
N ALA A 118 -10.89 -4.29 -4.75
CA ALA A 118 -10.18 -4.83 -3.61
C ALA A 118 -8.68 -4.85 -3.87
N ILE A 119 -7.87 -4.75 -2.84
CA ILE A 119 -6.41 -4.77 -2.94
C ILE A 119 -5.87 -5.88 -2.03
N CYS A 120 -4.94 -6.67 -2.55
CA CYS A 120 -4.10 -7.59 -1.77
C CYS A 120 -2.81 -7.82 -2.55
N GLU A 121 -1.67 -7.51 -1.97
CA GLU A 121 -0.35 -7.69 -2.58
C GLU A 121 0.08 -9.16 -2.51
N GLY A 122 1.06 -9.58 -3.33
CA GLY A 122 1.44 -10.99 -3.46
C GLY A 122 2.13 -11.60 -2.24
N ASP A 123 2.58 -10.77 -1.29
CA ASP A 123 3.15 -11.19 -0.01
C ASP A 123 2.12 -11.29 1.12
N ASP A 124 0.90 -10.75 0.94
CA ASP A 124 -0.22 -10.81 1.87
C ASP A 124 -1.25 -11.87 1.45
N TYR A 125 -2.14 -12.30 2.34
CA TYR A 125 -3.20 -13.26 1.99
C TYR A 125 -4.45 -13.14 2.86
N TRP A 126 -5.59 -13.57 2.29
CA TRP A 126 -6.86 -13.63 3.00
C TRP A 126 -7.06 -14.97 3.68
N THR A 127 -7.73 -14.95 4.83
CA THR A 127 -7.98 -16.14 5.68
C THR A 127 -9.45 -16.43 5.89
N ASN A 128 -10.34 -15.49 5.53
CA ASN A 128 -11.79 -15.65 5.70
C ASN A 128 -12.46 -15.84 4.34
N PRO A 129 -13.15 -16.97 4.11
CA PRO A 129 -13.81 -17.25 2.83
C PRO A 129 -14.97 -16.29 2.51
N ASN A 130 -15.51 -15.59 3.49
CA ASN A 130 -16.62 -14.66 3.31
C ASN A 130 -16.18 -13.19 3.25
N LYS A 131 -14.87 -12.91 3.19
CA LYS A 131 -14.35 -11.54 3.25
C LYS A 131 -14.97 -10.63 2.17
N LEU A 132 -14.93 -11.05 0.92
CA LEU A 132 -15.47 -10.24 -0.18
C LEU A 132 -16.99 -10.07 -0.06
N GLN A 133 -17.72 -11.14 0.30
CA GLN A 133 -19.16 -11.06 0.48
C GLN A 133 -19.52 -10.08 1.60
N MET A 134 -18.92 -10.22 2.78
CA MET A 134 -19.19 -9.36 3.94
C MET A 134 -18.91 -7.88 3.64
N GLN A 135 -17.81 -7.59 2.96
CA GLN A 135 -17.43 -6.20 2.65
C GLN A 135 -18.33 -5.58 1.57
N VAL A 136 -18.73 -6.37 0.58
CA VAL A 136 -19.68 -5.91 -0.45
C VAL A 136 -21.06 -5.69 0.16
N ASP A 137 -21.58 -6.64 0.97
CA ASP A 137 -22.87 -6.51 1.63
C ASP A 137 -22.92 -5.26 2.53
N PHE A 138 -21.84 -4.99 3.26
CA PHE A 138 -21.73 -3.76 4.06
C PHE A 138 -21.82 -2.51 3.17
N LEU A 139 -21.04 -2.46 2.09
CA LEU A 139 -21.06 -1.30 1.21
C LEU A 139 -22.41 -1.16 0.47
N GLU A 140 -23.09 -2.25 0.09
CA GLU A 140 -24.43 -2.17 -0.51
C GLU A 140 -25.48 -1.66 0.49
N ALA A 141 -25.40 -2.09 1.76
CA ALA A 141 -26.29 -1.62 2.81
C ALA A 141 -26.04 -0.18 3.25
N HIS A 142 -24.84 0.35 3.02
CA HIS A 142 -24.39 1.64 3.51
C HIS A 142 -23.80 2.52 2.38
N PRO A 143 -24.65 3.15 1.54
CA PRO A 143 -24.19 3.95 0.39
C PRO A 143 -23.35 5.18 0.75
N GLU A 144 -23.41 5.65 2.00
CA GLU A 144 -22.60 6.75 2.52
C GLU A 144 -21.13 6.39 2.72
N TYR A 145 -20.79 5.07 2.77
CA TYR A 145 -19.41 4.61 2.85
C TYR A 145 -18.83 4.37 1.47
N SER A 146 -17.70 4.99 1.21
CA SER A 146 -16.91 4.84 -0.02
C SER A 146 -16.02 3.61 0.00
N MET A 147 -15.60 3.18 1.21
CA MET A 147 -14.64 2.12 1.44
C MET A 147 -14.91 1.46 2.79
N CYS A 148 -14.68 0.17 2.86
CA CYS A 148 -14.49 -0.54 4.12
C CYS A 148 -13.17 -1.33 4.10
N PHE A 149 -12.65 -1.61 5.28
CA PHE A 149 -11.46 -2.41 5.50
C PHE A 149 -11.64 -3.23 6.79
N HIS A 150 -10.70 -4.08 7.13
CA HIS A 150 -10.81 -4.94 8.30
C HIS A 150 -9.49 -5.03 9.08
N ASP A 151 -9.55 -5.57 10.28
CA ASP A 151 -8.36 -5.91 11.07
C ASP A 151 -7.61 -7.10 10.44
N VAL A 152 -6.32 -7.20 10.71
CA VAL A 152 -5.43 -8.22 10.17
C VAL A 152 -4.61 -8.87 11.27
N GLU A 153 -4.17 -10.09 11.00
CA GLU A 153 -3.04 -10.67 11.71
C GLU A 153 -1.74 -10.17 11.07
N VAL A 154 -0.74 -9.81 11.88
CA VAL A 154 0.60 -9.42 11.40
C VAL A 154 1.52 -10.62 11.55
N LYS A 155 2.04 -11.13 10.42
CA LYS A 155 3.04 -12.18 10.38
C LYS A 155 4.41 -11.58 10.09
N VAL A 156 5.34 -11.77 10.99
CA VAL A 156 6.73 -11.31 10.85
C VAL A 156 7.56 -12.46 10.33
N GLU A 157 8.07 -12.32 9.10
CA GLU A 157 8.90 -13.34 8.49
C GLU A 157 10.35 -13.28 9.01
N GLU A 158 11.09 -14.37 8.85
CA GLU A 158 12.48 -14.45 9.27
C GLU A 158 13.33 -13.32 8.70
N GLY A 159 14.22 -12.75 9.52
CA GLY A 159 15.05 -11.59 9.14
C GLY A 159 14.42 -10.23 9.43
N ARG A 160 13.20 -10.18 10.02
CA ARG A 160 12.53 -8.95 10.46
C ARG A 160 12.51 -8.81 11.99
N ASP A 161 12.33 -7.59 12.48
CA ASP A 161 12.20 -7.31 13.91
C ASP A 161 10.80 -7.76 14.42
N MET A 162 10.80 -8.71 15.34
CA MET A 162 9.58 -9.23 15.98
C MET A 162 8.76 -8.17 16.71
N SER A 163 9.33 -7.01 17.08
CA SER A 163 8.59 -5.90 17.69
C SER A 163 7.56 -5.28 16.74
N GLU A 164 7.74 -5.44 15.43
CA GLU A 164 6.82 -4.96 14.40
C GLU A 164 5.47 -5.70 14.36
N LYS A 165 5.34 -6.85 15.05
CA LYS A 165 4.09 -7.62 15.15
C LYS A 165 2.88 -6.79 15.59
N ASN A 166 3.11 -5.72 16.31
CA ASN A 166 2.06 -4.83 16.84
C ASN A 166 1.69 -3.67 15.90
N LYS A 167 2.04 -3.74 14.63
CA LYS A 167 1.88 -2.64 13.66
C LYS A 167 0.44 -2.10 13.56
N PHE A 168 -0.58 -2.97 13.64
CA PHE A 168 -2.00 -2.59 13.53
C PHE A 168 -2.81 -2.84 14.80
N VAL A 169 -2.17 -3.01 15.95
CA VAL A 169 -2.84 -3.29 17.24
C VAL A 169 -3.87 -2.23 17.65
N PHE A 170 -3.82 -1.03 17.06
CA PHE A 170 -4.73 0.09 17.33
C PHE A 170 -6.06 -0.02 16.58
N LEU A 171 -6.21 -0.93 15.61
CA LEU A 171 -7.45 -1.05 14.84
C LEU A 171 -8.62 -1.45 15.75
N ARG A 172 -9.76 -0.82 15.52
CA ARG A 172 -11.01 -1.08 16.22
C ARG A 172 -12.17 -0.93 15.25
N GLU A 173 -13.26 -1.60 15.53
CA GLU A 173 -14.50 -1.44 14.75
C GLU A 173 -15.08 -0.04 14.96
N LYS A 174 -14.95 0.79 13.96
CA LYS A 174 -15.46 2.16 13.94
C LYS A 174 -15.38 2.79 12.55
N GLU A 175 -16.03 3.94 12.43
CA GLU A 175 -15.71 4.87 11.34
C GLU A 175 -14.34 5.51 11.59
N TYR A 176 -13.50 5.50 10.58
CA TYR A 176 -12.23 6.23 10.57
C TYR A 176 -12.37 7.51 9.75
N THR A 177 -11.79 8.59 10.27
CA THR A 177 -11.96 9.95 9.78
C THR A 177 -10.66 10.49 9.15
N ARG A 178 -10.77 11.65 8.48
CA ARG A 178 -9.61 12.42 8.02
C ARG A 178 -8.65 12.76 9.17
N GLN A 179 -9.19 12.97 10.38
CA GLN A 179 -8.37 13.23 11.58
C GLN A 179 -7.56 12.01 12.00
N ASP A 180 -8.17 10.79 11.94
CA ASP A 180 -7.44 9.55 12.21
C ASP A 180 -6.31 9.36 11.18
N GLN A 181 -6.56 9.58 9.89
CA GLN A 181 -5.55 9.49 8.84
C GLN A 181 -4.39 10.48 9.06
N LEU A 182 -4.69 11.73 9.39
CA LEU A 182 -3.68 12.75 9.69
C LEU A 182 -2.89 12.44 10.97
N ALA A 183 -3.52 11.80 11.96
CA ALA A 183 -2.86 11.44 13.22
C ALA A 183 -1.92 10.26 13.11
N MET A 184 -2.32 9.23 12.34
CA MET A 184 -1.62 7.94 12.30
C MET A 184 -0.81 7.72 11.01
N MET A 185 -0.97 8.57 10.00
CA MET A 185 -0.31 8.52 8.68
C MET A 185 -0.63 7.27 7.83
N ARG A 186 -0.66 6.08 8.42
CA ARG A 186 -1.00 4.79 7.79
C ARG A 186 -1.88 4.00 8.74
N ILE A 187 -3.19 4.01 8.47
CA ILE A 187 -4.20 3.40 9.35
C ILE A 187 -4.79 2.11 8.79
N VAL A 188 -4.64 1.87 7.48
CA VAL A 188 -5.33 0.77 6.80
C VAL A 188 -4.31 -0.25 6.30
N PRO A 189 -4.46 -1.54 6.66
CA PRO A 189 -3.72 -2.62 6.01
C PRO A 189 -4.16 -2.75 4.55
N THR A 190 -3.23 -2.72 3.60
CA THR A 190 -3.52 -2.71 2.16
C THR A 190 -4.39 -3.89 1.74
N CYS A 191 -4.06 -5.10 2.22
CA CYS A 191 -4.78 -6.34 1.88
C CYS A 191 -6.22 -6.40 2.42
N SER A 192 -6.63 -5.44 3.26
CA SER A 192 -7.96 -5.40 3.86
C SER A 192 -8.97 -4.55 3.09
N ILE A 193 -8.53 -3.76 2.12
CA ILE A 193 -9.32 -2.73 1.44
C ILE A 193 -10.34 -3.33 0.47
N VAL A 194 -11.59 -2.82 0.55
CA VAL A 194 -12.59 -2.84 -0.53
C VAL A 194 -13.16 -1.43 -0.68
N ILE A 195 -13.05 -0.86 -1.87
CA ILE A 195 -13.48 0.50 -2.19
C ILE A 195 -14.45 0.48 -3.39
N ARG A 196 -15.41 1.40 -3.42
CA ARG A 196 -16.27 1.60 -4.59
C ARG A 196 -15.46 2.01 -5.80
N GLN A 197 -15.73 1.42 -6.95
CA GLN A 197 -14.97 1.68 -8.18
C GLN A 197 -15.12 3.13 -8.67
N ASP A 198 -16.31 3.71 -8.52
CA ASP A 198 -16.57 5.11 -8.89
C ASP A 198 -15.81 6.12 -8.01
N VAL A 199 -15.49 5.73 -6.78
CA VAL A 199 -14.59 6.49 -5.90
C VAL A 199 -13.13 6.24 -6.26
N PHE A 200 -12.75 4.97 -6.46
CA PHE A 200 -11.38 4.62 -6.84
C PHE A 200 -10.95 5.27 -8.17
N SER A 201 -11.88 5.40 -9.13
CA SER A 201 -11.61 6.08 -10.41
C SER A 201 -11.26 7.57 -10.28
N LYS A 202 -11.51 8.17 -9.11
CA LYS A 202 -11.12 9.56 -8.77
C LYS A 202 -9.74 9.64 -8.09
N TYR A 203 -9.01 8.52 -8.04
CA TYR A 203 -7.63 8.48 -7.51
C TYR A 203 -6.77 9.49 -8.27
N PRO A 204 -6.17 10.48 -7.58
CA PRO A 204 -5.38 11.49 -8.26
C PRO A 204 -4.04 10.89 -8.70
N HIS A 205 -3.70 11.04 -9.97
CA HIS A 205 -2.40 10.66 -10.50
C HIS A 205 -1.42 11.81 -10.29
N HIS A 206 -0.51 11.67 -9.33
CA HIS A 206 0.47 12.68 -9.03
C HIS A 206 1.89 12.07 -9.01
N PRO A 207 2.89 12.68 -9.72
CA PRO A 207 4.23 12.07 -9.89
C PRO A 207 5.02 11.94 -8.58
N LYS A 208 4.61 12.66 -7.53
CA LYS A 208 5.23 12.60 -6.20
C LYS A 208 4.69 11.47 -5.32
N PHE A 209 3.62 10.77 -5.72
CA PHE A 209 3.10 9.66 -4.93
C PHE A 209 4.01 8.45 -4.98
N THR A 210 4.32 7.93 -3.80
CA THR A 210 5.19 6.76 -3.62
C THR A 210 4.50 5.65 -2.81
N ILE A 211 3.37 5.95 -2.15
CA ILE A 211 2.62 5.03 -1.28
C ILE A 211 1.16 5.05 -1.70
N GLY A 212 0.78 4.07 -2.52
CA GLY A 212 -0.53 4.05 -3.17
C GLY A 212 -1.69 3.84 -2.20
N ASP A 213 -1.55 2.99 -1.18
CA ASP A 213 -2.57 2.70 -0.17
C ASP A 213 -3.00 3.96 0.60
N VAL A 214 -2.05 4.80 1.00
CA VAL A 214 -2.33 6.09 1.68
C VAL A 214 -3.16 7.02 0.79
N VAL A 215 -2.88 7.03 -0.52
CA VAL A 215 -3.64 7.84 -1.50
C VAL A 215 -5.04 7.27 -1.72
N VAL A 216 -5.19 5.94 -1.76
CA VAL A 216 -6.50 5.26 -1.86
C VAL A 216 -7.38 5.64 -0.67
N VAL A 217 -6.84 5.56 0.55
CA VAL A 217 -7.56 5.96 1.78
C VAL A 217 -7.93 7.44 1.75
N ALA A 218 -7.00 8.30 1.34
CA ALA A 218 -7.27 9.74 1.23
C ALA A 218 -8.35 10.05 0.17
N THR A 219 -8.35 9.31 -0.94
CA THR A 219 -9.40 9.42 -1.96
C THR A 219 -10.74 8.97 -1.39
N ALA A 220 -10.79 7.83 -0.73
CA ALA A 220 -12.01 7.35 -0.07
C ALA A 220 -12.58 8.36 0.93
N LEU A 221 -11.73 8.93 1.79
CA LEU A 221 -12.10 9.97 2.78
C LEU A 221 -12.49 11.32 2.13
N THR A 222 -12.13 11.54 0.88
CA THR A 222 -12.53 12.76 0.16
C THR A 222 -13.97 12.66 -0.37
N TYR A 223 -14.37 11.46 -0.81
CA TYR A 223 -15.64 11.26 -1.50
C TYR A 223 -16.69 10.47 -0.70
N GLY A 224 -16.36 10.04 0.53
CA GLY A 224 -17.29 9.34 1.41
C GLY A 224 -16.67 9.03 2.77
N ARG A 225 -17.33 8.16 3.51
CA ARG A 225 -16.91 7.67 4.83
C ARG A 225 -16.14 6.35 4.67
N ILE A 226 -15.33 5.97 5.64
CA ILE A 226 -14.67 4.67 5.66
C ILE A 226 -14.94 3.96 6.99
N TRP A 227 -15.14 2.65 6.92
CA TRP A 227 -15.46 1.79 8.05
C TRP A 227 -14.42 0.70 8.26
N CYS A 228 -14.00 0.46 9.50
CA CYS A 228 -13.20 -0.70 9.88
C CYS A 228 -14.09 -1.78 10.49
N MET A 229 -14.06 -2.98 9.92
CA MET A 229 -14.68 -4.18 10.51
C MET A 229 -13.74 -4.81 11.55
N ALA A 230 -14.29 -5.30 12.66
CA ALA A 230 -13.51 -5.91 13.75
C ALA A 230 -12.87 -7.26 13.35
N ASN A 231 -13.44 -7.94 12.36
CA ASN A 231 -12.99 -9.27 11.95
C ASN A 231 -11.58 -9.24 11.39
N LYS A 232 -10.72 -10.15 11.83
CA LYS A 232 -9.45 -10.43 11.17
C LYS A 232 -9.71 -11.36 10.00
N MET A 233 -9.60 -10.86 8.78
CA MET A 233 -9.94 -11.60 7.57
C MET A 233 -8.75 -11.79 6.63
N GLY A 234 -7.55 -11.45 7.07
CA GLY A 234 -6.32 -11.62 6.32
C GLY A 234 -5.08 -11.48 7.19
N VAL A 235 -3.96 -11.81 6.60
CA VAL A 235 -2.62 -11.71 7.19
C VAL A 235 -1.83 -10.67 6.41
N TYR A 236 -1.28 -9.70 7.13
CA TYR A 236 -0.31 -8.73 6.63
C TYR A 236 1.10 -9.22 6.95
N ARG A 237 1.90 -9.53 5.92
CA ARG A 237 3.27 -9.98 6.10
C ARG A 237 4.27 -8.83 6.17
N LEU A 238 5.28 -9.02 7.01
CA LEU A 238 6.47 -8.19 7.06
C LEU A 238 7.63 -9.00 6.52
N VAL A 239 7.89 -8.84 5.22
CA VAL A 239 8.94 -9.57 4.51
C VAL A 239 10.27 -8.81 4.55
N PRO A 240 11.44 -9.50 4.51
CA PRO A 240 12.76 -8.86 4.62
C PRO A 240 13.06 -7.83 3.52
N ASN A 241 12.55 -8.07 2.30
CA ASN A 241 12.80 -7.22 1.14
C ASN A 241 11.64 -6.27 0.81
N GLY A 242 10.63 -6.17 1.70
CA GLY A 242 9.46 -5.32 1.52
C GLY A 242 9.78 -3.83 1.65
N TRP A 243 8.84 -2.99 1.23
CA TRP A 243 8.95 -1.52 1.35
C TRP A 243 9.24 -1.08 2.80
N THR A 244 8.71 -1.79 3.78
CA THR A 244 8.90 -1.52 5.22
C THR A 244 10.31 -1.88 5.72
N ALA A 245 11.13 -2.58 4.92
CA ALA A 245 12.52 -2.93 5.22
C ALA A 245 13.54 -1.94 4.63
N LEU A 246 13.08 -0.90 3.91
CA LEU A 246 13.97 0.10 3.32
C LEU A 246 14.72 0.88 4.40
N SER A 247 15.93 1.35 4.05
CA SER A 247 16.71 2.23 4.93
C SER A 247 15.96 3.54 5.22
N ASP A 248 16.20 4.12 6.41
CA ASP A 248 15.61 5.38 6.84
C ASP A 248 15.76 6.50 5.81
N GLU A 249 16.91 6.59 5.14
CA GLU A 249 17.14 7.60 4.09
C GLU A 249 16.18 7.40 2.91
N LYS A 250 16.05 6.17 2.39
CA LYS A 250 15.13 5.86 1.28
C LYS A 250 13.68 6.15 1.67
N VAL A 251 13.29 5.77 2.87
CA VAL A 251 11.95 6.07 3.41
C VAL A 251 11.73 7.57 3.50
N CYS A 252 12.65 8.33 4.09
CA CYS A 252 12.51 9.79 4.24
C CYS A 252 12.46 10.52 2.89
N ARG A 253 13.24 10.10 1.90
CA ARG A 253 13.18 10.65 0.53
C ARG A 253 11.80 10.40 -0.11
N SER A 254 11.32 9.18 0.02
CA SER A 254 10.00 8.78 -0.47
C SER A 254 8.89 9.59 0.20
N MET A 255 8.91 9.69 1.52
CA MET A 255 7.92 10.42 2.31
C MET A 255 7.95 11.94 2.08
N PHE A 256 9.12 12.52 1.87
CA PHE A 256 9.26 13.93 1.52
C PHE A 256 8.46 14.25 0.25
N SER A 257 8.68 13.47 -0.81
CA SER A 257 7.96 13.62 -2.07
C SER A 257 6.47 13.32 -1.90
N HIS A 258 6.14 12.21 -1.24
CA HIS A 258 4.76 11.75 -1.07
C HIS A 258 3.87 12.79 -0.38
N TYR A 259 4.30 13.35 0.76
CA TYR A 259 3.48 14.31 1.49
C TYR A 259 3.38 15.70 0.83
N GLN A 260 4.32 16.07 -0.02
CA GLN A 260 4.11 17.19 -0.93
C GLN A 260 2.93 16.90 -1.87
N GLY A 261 2.95 15.74 -2.53
CA GLY A 261 1.86 15.31 -3.42
C GLY A 261 0.51 15.22 -2.70
N MET A 262 0.47 14.74 -1.46
CA MET A 262 -0.75 14.69 -0.64
C MET A 262 -1.34 16.09 -0.38
N ILE A 263 -0.49 17.05 0.00
CA ILE A 263 -0.91 18.45 0.24
C ILE A 263 -1.36 19.12 -1.06
N GLU A 264 -0.68 18.84 -2.18
CA GLU A 264 -1.03 19.39 -3.50
C GLU A 264 -2.34 18.81 -4.04
N SER A 265 -2.65 17.54 -3.75
CA SER A 265 -3.80 16.82 -4.32
C SER A 265 -5.06 16.86 -3.45
N PHE A 266 -4.93 16.96 -2.13
CA PHE A 266 -6.06 16.90 -1.21
C PHE A 266 -6.18 18.17 -0.37
N SER A 267 -7.23 18.96 -0.59
CA SER A 267 -7.44 20.24 0.13
C SER A 267 -7.47 20.09 1.65
N TRP A 268 -7.99 18.97 2.17
CA TRP A 268 -8.04 18.71 3.60
C TRP A 268 -6.68 18.34 4.23
N TYR A 269 -5.65 18.01 3.41
CA TYR A 269 -4.26 17.94 3.86
C TYR A 269 -3.60 19.33 3.97
N GLN A 270 -4.20 20.38 3.39
CA GLN A 270 -3.73 21.76 3.49
C GLN A 270 -4.08 22.38 4.86
N CYS A 271 -3.80 21.65 5.92
CA CYS A 271 -4.04 22.04 7.29
C CYS A 271 -2.76 21.96 8.14
N LYS A 272 -2.78 22.53 9.34
CA LYS A 272 -1.63 22.53 10.26
C LYS A 272 -1.03 21.12 10.40
N ARG A 273 -1.86 20.09 10.62
CA ARG A 273 -1.40 18.71 10.83
C ARG A 273 -0.76 18.11 9.58
N GLY A 274 -1.32 18.32 8.38
CA GLY A 274 -0.73 17.88 7.12
C GLY A 274 0.66 18.47 6.89
N TYR A 275 0.81 19.79 7.12
CA TYR A 275 2.13 20.44 7.04
C TYR A 275 3.09 19.99 8.15
N GLU A 276 2.62 19.66 9.35
CA GLU A 276 3.44 19.09 10.42
C GLU A 276 3.97 17.70 10.04
N THR A 277 3.15 16.86 9.41
CA THR A 277 3.56 15.55 8.90
C THR A 277 4.62 15.69 7.80
N PHE A 278 4.39 16.58 6.82
CA PHE A 278 5.40 16.88 5.81
C PHE A 278 6.72 17.38 6.43
N ARG A 279 6.63 18.32 7.38
CA ARG A 279 7.80 18.87 8.07
C ARG A 279 8.59 17.80 8.82
N PHE A 280 7.89 16.87 9.48
CA PHE A 280 8.55 15.75 10.17
C PHE A 280 9.44 14.95 9.22
N TRP A 281 8.93 14.56 8.05
CA TRP A 281 9.69 13.80 7.08
C TRP A 281 10.80 14.62 6.40
N ALA A 282 10.52 15.89 6.09
CA ALA A 282 11.50 16.80 5.54
C ALA A 282 12.69 17.00 6.50
N PHE A 283 12.41 17.23 7.79
CA PHE A 283 13.47 17.44 8.78
C PHE A 283 14.24 16.15 9.08
N SER A 284 13.56 14.98 9.06
CA SER A 284 14.24 13.69 9.18
C SER A 284 15.23 13.46 8.03
N LEU A 285 14.81 13.73 6.79
CA LEU A 285 15.67 13.64 5.62
C LEU A 285 16.84 14.62 5.71
N LEU A 286 16.57 15.89 5.99
CA LEU A 286 17.61 16.92 6.10
C LEU A 286 18.64 16.59 7.20
N MET A 287 18.18 15.97 8.29
CA MET A 287 19.08 15.54 9.38
C MET A 287 20.01 14.42 8.90
N ILE A 288 19.48 13.40 8.22
CA ILE A 288 20.28 12.30 7.65
C ILE A 288 21.33 12.85 6.68
N LEU A 289 20.91 13.72 5.74
CA LEU A 289 21.80 14.31 4.75
C LEU A 289 22.87 15.21 5.38
N LYS A 290 22.53 15.95 6.46
CA LYS A 290 23.48 16.80 7.17
C LYS A 290 24.57 16.00 7.91
N GLU A 291 24.23 14.81 8.39
CA GLU A 291 25.16 13.94 9.13
C GLU A 291 25.97 13.02 8.21
N LYS A 292 25.60 12.91 6.95
CA LYS A 292 26.25 12.06 5.96
C LYS A 292 27.28 12.87 5.17
N ASN A 293 28.54 12.43 5.18
CA ASN A 293 29.62 13.06 4.43
C ASN A 293 29.32 13.05 2.92
N GLY A 294 29.65 14.15 2.24
CA GLY A 294 29.49 14.28 0.78
C GLY A 294 28.04 14.50 0.30
N CYS A 295 27.12 14.85 1.20
CA CYS A 295 25.71 15.12 0.87
C CYS A 295 25.32 16.61 0.98
N GLU A 296 26.27 17.54 0.97
CA GLU A 296 26.04 18.97 1.15
C GLU A 296 25.17 19.57 0.04
N GLU A 297 25.39 19.15 -1.20
CA GLU A 297 24.58 19.58 -2.34
C GLU A 297 23.14 19.08 -2.23
N GLU A 298 22.96 17.81 -1.88
CA GLU A 298 21.62 17.22 -1.68
C GLU A 298 20.90 17.88 -0.50
N PHE A 299 21.59 18.11 0.62
CA PHE A 299 21.04 18.85 1.74
C PHE A 299 20.53 20.21 1.29
N THR A 300 21.35 20.96 0.56
CA THR A 300 20.99 22.30 0.05
C THR A 300 19.77 22.22 -0.87
N LYS A 301 19.75 21.28 -1.81
CA LYS A 301 18.64 21.04 -2.73
C LYS A 301 17.31 20.81 -1.98
N TYR A 302 17.29 19.85 -1.05
CA TYR A 302 16.06 19.54 -0.29
C TYR A 302 15.66 20.67 0.67
N ALA A 303 16.62 21.40 1.22
CA ALA A 303 16.36 22.55 2.06
C ALA A 303 15.70 23.70 1.27
N GLU A 304 16.16 23.97 0.05
CA GLU A 304 15.54 24.98 -0.82
C GLU A 304 14.14 24.54 -1.28
N GLU A 305 13.97 23.27 -1.64
CA GLU A 305 12.68 22.71 -2.01
C GLU A 305 11.68 22.82 -0.84
N TYR A 306 12.09 22.47 0.38
CA TYR A 306 11.28 22.64 1.59
C TYR A 306 10.86 24.10 1.79
N LYS A 307 11.80 25.05 1.73
CA LYS A 307 11.52 26.48 1.89
C LYS A 307 10.52 26.99 0.85
N LYS A 308 10.75 26.62 -0.42
CA LYS A 308 9.86 27.00 -1.52
C LYS A 308 8.45 26.46 -1.31
N PHE A 309 8.31 25.19 -0.92
CA PHE A 309 7.03 24.52 -0.72
C PHE A 309 6.27 25.11 0.49
N THR A 310 6.93 25.31 1.62
CA THR A 310 6.33 25.84 2.84
C THR A 310 6.24 27.36 2.89
N LYS A 311 6.85 28.05 1.92
CA LYS A 311 7.03 29.52 1.92
C LYS A 311 7.81 30.05 3.13
N GLU A 312 8.60 29.19 3.79
CA GLU A 312 9.46 29.59 4.90
C GLU A 312 10.74 30.26 4.37
N LYS A 313 11.08 31.44 4.88
CA LYS A 313 12.28 32.18 4.44
C LYS A 313 13.59 31.58 4.96
N THR A 314 13.54 30.87 6.07
CA THR A 314 14.73 30.35 6.76
C THR A 314 14.49 28.93 7.27
N LEU A 315 15.56 28.22 7.61
CA LEU A 315 15.52 26.90 8.23
C LEU A 315 15.59 26.93 9.77
N TRP A 316 15.20 28.03 10.42
CA TRP A 316 15.33 28.12 11.88
C TRP A 316 14.64 27.00 12.65
N ARG A 317 13.45 26.54 12.17
CA ARG A 317 12.72 25.41 12.75
C ARG A 317 13.46 24.09 12.58
N PHE A 318 14.11 23.89 11.43
CA PHE A 318 14.97 22.72 11.22
C PHE A 318 16.16 22.74 12.18
N TRP A 319 16.87 23.86 12.32
CA TRP A 319 18.01 23.97 13.21
C TRP A 319 17.59 23.76 14.68
N LEU A 320 16.45 24.30 15.10
CA LEU A 320 15.90 24.04 16.43
C LEU A 320 15.60 22.55 16.64
N TYR A 321 14.97 21.88 15.65
CA TYR A 321 14.71 20.45 15.69
C TYR A 321 16.01 19.64 15.75
N TYR A 322 16.99 19.95 14.91
CA TYR A 322 18.29 19.29 14.85
C TYR A 322 19.05 19.38 16.17
N PHE A 323 19.21 20.60 16.71
CA PHE A 323 19.90 20.80 17.99
C PHE A 323 19.18 20.15 19.16
N ASN A 324 17.86 20.23 19.23
CA ASN A 324 17.09 19.53 20.26
C ASN A 324 17.32 18.01 20.22
N ARG A 325 17.38 17.40 19.05
CA ARG A 325 17.69 15.97 18.93
C ARG A 325 19.12 15.63 19.35
N LYS A 326 20.09 16.47 18.98
CA LYS A 326 21.50 16.29 19.41
C LYS A 326 21.65 16.43 20.93
N ILE A 327 21.02 17.42 21.53
CA ILE A 327 21.01 17.61 22.98
C ILE A 327 20.38 16.40 23.68
N ARG A 328 19.22 15.90 23.20
CA ARG A 328 18.58 14.72 23.78
C ARG A 328 19.44 13.46 23.63
N ALA A 329 20.07 13.26 22.49
CA ALA A 329 20.99 12.13 22.28
C ALA A 329 22.20 12.21 23.25
N PHE A 330 22.80 13.38 23.41
CA PHE A 330 23.87 13.63 24.34
C PHE A 330 23.43 13.40 25.81
N LEU A 331 22.28 13.89 26.21
CA LEU A 331 21.74 13.65 27.55
C LEU A 331 21.45 12.17 27.82
N ARG A 332 20.96 11.43 26.81
CA ARG A 332 20.79 9.96 26.93
C ARG A 332 22.11 9.24 27.15
N SER A 333 23.17 9.64 26.44
CA SER A 333 24.51 9.06 26.60
C SER A 333 25.13 9.35 27.98
N LEU A 334 24.82 10.50 28.57
CA LEU A 334 25.33 10.89 29.89
C LEU A 334 24.52 10.35 31.07
N LEU A 335 23.19 10.35 30.94
CA LEU A 335 22.28 10.16 32.09
C LEU A 335 21.48 8.83 32.03
N GLY A 336 21.65 8.06 30.94
CA GLY A 336 20.92 6.82 30.74
C GLY A 336 19.47 7.02 30.31
N GLU A 337 18.85 5.98 29.71
CA GLU A 337 17.50 6.07 29.11
C GLU A 337 16.39 6.43 30.11
N LYS A 338 16.51 6.05 31.39
CA LYS A 338 15.49 6.28 32.40
C LYS A 338 15.30 7.77 32.75
N PHE A 339 16.31 8.61 32.58
CA PHE A 339 16.23 10.02 32.96
C PHE A 339 15.53 10.88 31.91
N VAL A 340 15.65 10.50 30.63
CA VAL A 340 15.09 11.28 29.50
C VAL A 340 13.58 11.05 29.31
N SER A 341 13.02 9.98 29.87
CA SER A 341 11.56 9.71 29.81
C SER A 341 10.72 10.73 30.59
N HIS A 342 11.33 11.50 31.51
CA HIS A 342 10.65 12.55 32.30
C HIS A 342 10.48 13.90 31.54
N PHE A 343 11.11 14.04 30.37
CA PHE A 343 11.03 15.26 29.53
C PHE A 343 10.29 15.02 28.19
N ARG A 344 9.27 14.16 28.22
CA ARG A 344 8.36 13.96 27.08
C ARG A 344 7.27 15.00 27.01
#